data_413f5227decc21422666384d7b450fc3
#
_entry.id   413f5227decc21422666384d7b450fc3
#
_cell.length_a   1.000
_cell.length_b   1.000
_cell.length_c   1.000
_cell.angle_alpha   90.00
_cell.angle_beta   90.00
_cell.angle_gamma   90.00
#
_symmetry.space_group_name_H-M   'P 1'
#
loop_
_entity.id
_entity.type
_entity.pdbx_description
1 polymer ?
#
loop_
_entity_poly.entity_id
_entity_poly.type
_entity_poly.pdbx_seq_one_letter_code
_entity_poly.pdbx_strand_id
1 'polypeptide(L)'
;DFKKGQFVVVVDDEDRENEGDLIMAAELVTPEHVNFMLRNGRGVLCAPVTIERCNQLGLEHQVQTNTSMLGTPFTVTVDLLEGCTTGVSCHDRAATIRALANPDSRPESFGRPGHINPLYAQDRGVLARAGHTEAAVDLARLAGMQPAACLIEILNEDGTMARMPQLQAFAEREGLHIITIKDLIAYRLKTECLVEKGEEVDMPTEYGHFRLIPFRQKSNGLEHIALIKGEWEADDPVLVRVHSSCMTGDIFGSERCDCGEQLHKAMRMIEKEGKGVVLYLNQEGRGIGLMAKIAAYKLQEEGYDTVDANVHLGYDPDERDYGVGAQILGPHCGLLANIRLCTLK
;
A
#
# COMPACT_ATOMS: atom_id res chain seq x y z
N ASP A 1 -9.40 -3.93 -20.36
CA ASP A 1 -8.12 -4.03 -21.08
C ASP A 1 -7.28 -5.18 -20.52
N PHE A 2 -6.91 -5.19 -19.23
CA PHE A 2 -6.09 -6.24 -18.62
C PHE A 2 -6.57 -7.67 -18.94
N LYS A 3 -7.89 -7.96 -18.75
CA LYS A 3 -8.50 -9.27 -19.11
C LYS A 3 -8.39 -9.63 -20.57
N LYS A 4 -8.19 -8.66 -21.44
CA LYS A 4 -8.06 -8.86 -22.89
C LYS A 4 -6.60 -8.99 -23.33
N GLY A 5 -5.64 -8.95 -22.41
CA GLY A 5 -4.21 -8.92 -22.69
C GLY A 5 -3.75 -7.61 -23.32
N GLN A 6 -4.41 -6.50 -23.01
CA GLN A 6 -4.03 -5.17 -23.48
C GLN A 6 -3.21 -4.44 -22.43
N PHE A 7 -2.29 -3.60 -22.86
CA PHE A 7 -1.54 -2.69 -22.00
C PHE A 7 -2.43 -1.59 -21.42
N VAL A 8 -2.02 -1.12 -20.26
CA VAL A 8 -2.48 0.13 -19.66
C VAL A 8 -1.25 0.96 -19.35
N VAL A 9 -1.31 2.25 -19.60
CA VAL A 9 -0.30 3.21 -19.13
C VAL A 9 -0.69 3.62 -17.72
N VAL A 10 0.19 3.39 -16.75
CA VAL A 10 -0.01 3.76 -15.36
C VAL A 10 0.96 4.88 -15.02
N VAL A 11 0.47 5.96 -14.42
CA VAL A 11 1.29 7.12 -14.02
C VAL A 11 1.20 7.33 -12.52
N ASP A 12 2.32 7.69 -11.91
CA ASP A 12 2.39 8.03 -10.49
C ASP A 12 2.33 9.55 -10.27
N ASP A 13 2.49 9.97 -9.01
CA ASP A 13 2.43 11.36 -8.59
C ASP A 13 3.65 12.15 -9.07
N GLU A 14 3.45 13.45 -9.39
CA GLU A 14 4.51 14.37 -9.81
C GLU A 14 5.59 14.55 -8.73
N ASP A 15 5.20 14.40 -7.45
CA ASP A 15 6.10 14.54 -6.30
C ASP A 15 6.86 13.23 -5.99
N ARG A 16 6.59 12.11 -6.73
CA ARG A 16 7.26 10.82 -6.55
C ARG A 16 8.29 10.54 -7.67
N GLU A 17 7.99 9.68 -8.63
CA GLU A 17 8.85 9.41 -9.82
C GLU A 17 8.47 10.32 -10.98
N ASN A 18 7.19 10.70 -11.02
CA ASN A 18 6.58 11.43 -12.13
C ASN A 18 6.81 10.71 -13.47
N GLU A 19 6.57 9.41 -13.49
CA GLU A 19 6.84 8.53 -14.62
C GLU A 19 5.57 7.83 -15.08
N GLY A 20 5.64 7.18 -16.23
CA GLY A 20 4.58 6.35 -16.75
C GLY A 20 5.11 5.02 -17.24
N ASP A 21 4.46 3.92 -16.83
CA ASP A 21 4.83 2.57 -17.20
C ASP A 21 3.79 1.94 -18.11
N LEU A 22 4.25 1.15 -19.09
CA LEU A 22 3.42 0.15 -19.77
C LEU A 22 3.27 -1.06 -18.88
N ILE A 23 2.04 -1.40 -18.52
CA ILE A 23 1.75 -2.51 -17.62
C ILE A 23 0.73 -3.47 -18.25
N MET A 24 0.93 -4.77 -18.08
CA MET A 24 -0.05 -5.81 -18.42
C MET A 24 0.09 -7.04 -17.52
N ALA A 25 -0.97 -7.88 -17.49
CA ALA A 25 -0.95 -9.12 -16.70
C ALA A 25 0.10 -10.11 -17.19
N ALA A 26 0.89 -10.69 -16.29
CA ALA A 26 2.00 -11.58 -16.62
C ALA A 26 1.54 -12.86 -17.34
N GLU A 27 0.39 -13.43 -16.97
CA GLU A 27 -0.11 -14.68 -17.57
C GLU A 27 -0.49 -14.56 -19.05
N LEU A 28 -0.75 -13.34 -19.55
CA LEU A 28 -1.14 -13.07 -20.95
C LEU A 28 0.00 -12.53 -21.82
N VAL A 29 1.21 -12.40 -21.26
CA VAL A 29 2.36 -11.86 -21.99
C VAL A 29 2.77 -12.78 -23.13
N THR A 30 2.92 -12.21 -24.34
CA THR A 30 3.43 -12.89 -25.52
C THR A 30 4.79 -12.32 -25.95
N PRO A 31 5.53 -12.99 -26.85
CA PRO A 31 6.75 -12.41 -27.42
C PRO A 31 6.54 -11.06 -28.09
N GLU A 32 5.38 -10.86 -28.75
CA GLU A 32 5.01 -9.61 -29.41
C GLU A 32 4.82 -8.49 -28.38
N HIS A 33 4.20 -8.80 -27.23
CA HIS A 33 4.06 -7.85 -26.13
C HIS A 33 5.43 -7.43 -25.57
N VAL A 34 6.34 -8.37 -25.32
CA VAL A 34 7.70 -8.05 -24.88
C VAL A 34 8.42 -7.19 -25.91
N ASN A 35 8.31 -7.53 -27.21
CA ASN A 35 8.92 -6.72 -28.26
C ASN A 35 8.31 -5.31 -28.33
N PHE A 36 7.00 -5.18 -28.13
CA PHE A 36 6.34 -3.86 -28.06
C PHE A 36 6.86 -3.03 -26.88
N MET A 37 6.95 -3.64 -25.68
CA MET A 37 7.47 -2.98 -24.48
C MET A 37 8.90 -2.47 -24.71
N LEU A 38 9.79 -3.32 -25.23
CA LEU A 38 11.19 -2.95 -25.47
C LEU A 38 11.35 -1.83 -26.50
N ARG A 39 10.53 -1.83 -27.53
CA ARG A 39 10.58 -0.81 -28.61
C ARG A 39 9.97 0.52 -28.19
N ASN A 40 8.91 0.50 -27.42
CA ASN A 40 8.10 1.67 -27.13
C ASN A 40 8.26 2.17 -25.68
N GLY A 41 8.47 1.29 -24.70
CA GLY A 41 8.81 1.67 -23.32
C GLY A 41 10.26 2.11 -23.21
N ARG A 42 11.20 1.23 -23.55
CA ARG A 42 12.67 1.44 -23.55
C ARG A 42 13.32 1.46 -22.17
N GLY A 43 12.54 1.33 -21.10
CA GLY A 43 13.00 1.25 -19.72
C GLY A 43 13.52 -0.14 -19.33
N VAL A 44 13.43 -0.50 -18.07
CA VAL A 44 13.84 -1.80 -17.52
C VAL A 44 12.63 -2.73 -17.46
N LEU A 45 12.68 -3.84 -18.19
CA LEU A 45 11.61 -4.83 -18.16
C LEU A 45 11.60 -5.56 -16.82
N CYS A 46 10.54 -5.36 -16.04
CA CYS A 46 10.34 -5.93 -14.72
C CYS A 46 9.09 -6.80 -14.63
N ALA A 47 9.08 -7.69 -13.66
CA ALA A 47 7.95 -8.59 -13.39
C ALA A 47 7.52 -8.49 -11.91
N PRO A 48 6.62 -7.56 -11.57
CA PRO A 48 6.02 -7.49 -10.23
C PRO A 48 5.27 -8.77 -9.88
N VAL A 49 5.54 -9.32 -8.69
CA VAL A 49 4.86 -10.48 -8.11
C VAL A 49 4.63 -10.25 -6.62
N THR A 50 3.71 -10.98 -6.00
CA THR A 50 3.46 -10.87 -4.56
C THR A 50 4.64 -11.39 -3.73
N ILE A 51 4.76 -10.91 -2.49
CA ILE A 51 5.75 -11.41 -1.51
C ILE A 51 5.58 -12.92 -1.34
N GLU A 52 4.33 -13.40 -1.21
CA GLU A 52 4.04 -14.83 -1.11
C GLU A 52 4.60 -15.61 -2.30
N ARG A 53 4.39 -15.09 -3.53
CA ARG A 53 4.88 -15.73 -4.74
C ARG A 53 6.40 -15.71 -4.83
N CYS A 54 7.06 -14.62 -4.43
CA CYS A 54 8.51 -14.57 -4.31
C CYS A 54 9.04 -15.66 -3.38
N ASN A 55 8.42 -15.81 -2.21
CA ASN A 55 8.79 -16.84 -1.21
C ASN A 55 8.61 -18.27 -1.77
N GLN A 56 7.48 -18.55 -2.44
CA GLN A 56 7.21 -19.84 -3.07
C GLN A 56 8.26 -20.20 -4.14
N LEU A 57 8.72 -19.21 -4.88
CA LEU A 57 9.73 -19.39 -5.94
C LEU A 57 11.16 -19.26 -5.45
N GLY A 58 11.39 -18.97 -4.16
CA GLY A 58 12.73 -18.74 -3.61
C GLY A 58 13.46 -17.57 -4.26
N LEU A 59 12.72 -16.49 -4.57
CA LEU A 59 13.28 -15.24 -5.10
C LEU A 59 13.73 -14.37 -3.92
N GLU A 60 15.01 -14.32 -3.67
CA GLU A 60 15.59 -13.50 -2.61
C GLU A 60 15.76 -12.04 -3.07
N HIS A 61 15.81 -11.09 -2.13
CA HIS A 61 16.19 -9.73 -2.44
C HIS A 61 17.55 -9.68 -3.11
N GLN A 62 17.70 -8.79 -4.09
CA GLN A 62 18.94 -8.62 -4.83
C GLN A 62 20.10 -8.16 -3.94
N VAL A 63 19.80 -7.42 -2.87
CA VAL A 63 20.75 -6.91 -1.87
C VAL A 63 20.21 -7.10 -0.45
N GLN A 64 21.11 -7.29 0.52
CA GLN A 64 20.74 -7.39 1.92
C GLN A 64 20.30 -6.03 2.50
N THR A 65 20.93 -4.95 2.06
CA THR A 65 20.59 -3.59 2.46
C THR A 65 20.25 -2.79 1.20
N ASN A 66 18.99 -2.40 1.07
CA ASN A 66 18.53 -1.57 -0.04
C ASN A 66 18.86 -0.10 0.25
N THR A 67 19.70 0.51 -0.58
CA THR A 67 20.10 1.92 -0.50
C THR A 67 19.57 2.75 -1.67
N SER A 68 18.66 2.19 -2.50
CA SER A 68 18.05 2.93 -3.60
C SER A 68 17.13 4.04 -3.05
N MET A 69 17.07 5.17 -3.76
CA MET A 69 16.36 6.38 -3.32
C MET A 69 14.90 6.11 -2.96
N LEU A 70 14.20 5.25 -3.72
CA LEU A 70 12.78 4.92 -3.55
C LEU A 70 12.56 3.51 -3.01
N GLY A 71 13.62 2.84 -2.56
CA GLY A 71 13.56 1.51 -1.98
C GLY A 71 13.02 0.44 -2.94
N THR A 72 13.23 0.58 -4.26
CA THR A 72 12.72 -0.37 -5.27
C THR A 72 13.13 -1.80 -4.95
N PRO A 73 12.17 -2.71 -4.73
CA PRO A 73 12.43 -4.00 -4.12
C PRO A 73 12.78 -5.07 -5.15
N PHE A 74 13.92 -4.92 -5.83
CA PHE A 74 14.42 -5.92 -6.77
C PHE A 74 14.74 -7.24 -6.07
N THR A 75 14.40 -8.34 -6.76
CA THR A 75 14.91 -9.68 -6.42
C THR A 75 16.12 -10.03 -7.27
N VAL A 76 16.72 -11.19 -7.00
CA VAL A 76 17.65 -11.82 -7.95
C VAL A 76 16.96 -11.99 -9.31
N THR A 77 17.69 -11.72 -10.39
CA THR A 77 17.17 -11.88 -11.75
C THR A 77 17.04 -13.37 -12.11
N VAL A 78 16.06 -13.69 -12.96
CA VAL A 78 15.76 -15.09 -13.31
C VAL A 78 15.51 -15.27 -14.80
N ASP A 79 15.71 -16.51 -15.28
CA ASP A 79 15.24 -17.02 -16.56
C ASP A 79 14.57 -18.38 -16.38
N LEU A 80 13.50 -18.64 -17.12
CA LEU A 80 12.91 -19.98 -17.20
C LEU A 80 13.91 -20.93 -17.88
N LEU A 81 14.14 -22.11 -17.30
CA LEU A 81 15.09 -23.11 -17.82
C LEU A 81 14.50 -23.95 -18.93
N GLU A 82 13.27 -24.42 -18.75
CA GLU A 82 12.64 -25.30 -19.73
C GLU A 82 12.01 -24.52 -20.88
N GLY A 83 12.32 -24.91 -22.11
CA GLY A 83 11.76 -24.29 -23.31
C GLY A 83 12.36 -22.94 -23.69
N CYS A 84 13.40 -22.47 -22.99
CA CYS A 84 14.14 -21.24 -23.28
C CYS A 84 15.54 -21.52 -23.81
N THR A 85 16.15 -20.52 -24.44
CA THR A 85 17.53 -20.59 -24.97
C THR A 85 18.49 -19.84 -24.06
N THR A 86 18.86 -18.61 -24.42
CA THR A 86 19.80 -17.77 -23.62
C THR A 86 19.11 -16.82 -22.67
N GLY A 87 17.76 -16.80 -22.63
CA GLY A 87 16.96 -15.94 -21.77
C GLY A 87 16.68 -14.54 -22.31
N VAL A 88 17.39 -14.05 -23.33
CA VAL A 88 17.34 -12.67 -23.81
C VAL A 88 16.24 -12.41 -24.82
N SER A 89 15.88 -13.43 -25.64
CA SER A 89 14.89 -13.25 -26.70
C SER A 89 13.52 -12.83 -26.14
N CYS A 90 12.70 -12.15 -26.97
CA CYS A 90 11.32 -11.81 -26.55
C CYS A 90 10.51 -13.07 -26.20
N HIS A 91 10.81 -14.20 -26.86
CA HIS A 91 10.20 -15.49 -26.56
C HIS A 91 10.57 -15.96 -25.15
N ASP A 92 11.86 -16.01 -24.83
CA ASP A 92 12.37 -16.49 -23.55
C ASP A 92 11.88 -15.60 -22.40
N ARG A 93 11.95 -14.26 -22.57
CA ARG A 93 11.46 -13.31 -21.58
C ARG A 93 9.96 -13.43 -21.35
N ALA A 94 9.15 -13.56 -22.40
CA ALA A 94 7.72 -13.78 -22.27
C ALA A 94 7.41 -15.11 -21.56
N ALA A 95 8.15 -16.17 -21.87
CA ALA A 95 8.01 -17.46 -21.19
C ALA A 95 8.36 -17.35 -19.71
N THR A 96 9.45 -16.67 -19.36
CA THR A 96 9.87 -16.43 -17.97
C THR A 96 8.81 -15.62 -17.19
N ILE A 97 8.29 -14.54 -17.78
CA ILE A 97 7.25 -13.70 -17.13
C ILE A 97 5.98 -14.52 -16.88
N ARG A 98 5.51 -15.31 -17.86
CA ARG A 98 4.35 -16.19 -17.64
C ARG A 98 4.62 -17.25 -16.59
N ALA A 99 5.81 -17.83 -16.54
CA ALA A 99 6.19 -18.83 -15.54
C ALA A 99 6.20 -18.24 -14.11
N LEU A 100 6.57 -16.97 -13.93
CA LEU A 100 6.48 -16.30 -12.63
C LEU A 100 5.04 -16.22 -12.12
N ALA A 101 4.07 -16.03 -13.02
CA ALA A 101 2.64 -16.00 -12.70
C ALA A 101 2.04 -17.41 -12.53
N ASN A 102 2.60 -18.43 -13.16
CA ASN A 102 2.01 -19.78 -13.17
C ASN A 102 2.13 -20.45 -11.78
N PRO A 103 1.01 -20.81 -11.11
CA PRO A 103 1.04 -21.41 -9.79
C PRO A 103 1.80 -22.75 -9.72
N ASP A 104 1.91 -23.46 -10.85
CA ASP A 104 2.61 -24.75 -10.92
C ASP A 104 4.13 -24.62 -11.03
N SER A 105 4.64 -23.43 -11.30
CA SER A 105 6.10 -23.20 -11.36
C SER A 105 6.74 -23.30 -9.97
N ARG A 106 7.93 -23.89 -9.94
CA ARG A 106 8.70 -24.16 -8.73
C ARG A 106 10.05 -23.44 -8.76
N PRO A 107 10.76 -23.32 -7.63
CA PRO A 107 12.09 -22.70 -7.58
C PRO A 107 13.06 -23.27 -8.62
N GLU A 108 13.02 -24.58 -8.85
CA GLU A 108 13.88 -25.30 -9.78
C GLU A 108 13.56 -25.00 -11.25
N SER A 109 12.41 -24.39 -11.54
CA SER A 109 12.04 -23.98 -12.90
C SER A 109 12.89 -22.82 -13.41
N PHE A 110 13.60 -22.10 -12.51
CA PHE A 110 14.29 -20.86 -12.83
C PHE A 110 15.80 -20.94 -12.61
N GLY A 111 16.56 -20.54 -13.62
CA GLY A 111 17.99 -20.22 -13.50
C GLY A 111 18.19 -18.84 -12.85
N ARG A 112 19.28 -18.70 -12.08
CA ARG A 112 19.67 -17.48 -11.36
C ARG A 112 21.19 -17.29 -11.50
N PRO A 113 21.68 -16.10 -11.93
CA PRO A 113 20.92 -14.95 -12.41
C PRO A 113 20.31 -15.18 -13.79
N GLY A 114 19.40 -14.30 -14.22
CA GLY A 114 18.76 -14.32 -15.52
C GLY A 114 18.55 -12.90 -16.09
N HIS A 115 17.58 -12.75 -17.00
CA HIS A 115 17.34 -11.50 -17.73
C HIS A 115 15.98 -10.84 -17.42
N ILE A 116 15.15 -11.46 -16.59
CA ILE A 116 13.93 -10.82 -16.05
C ILE A 116 14.21 -10.38 -14.62
N ASN A 117 13.70 -9.18 -14.30
CA ASN A 117 13.83 -8.52 -12.99
C ASN A 117 12.52 -8.67 -12.21
N PRO A 118 12.34 -9.69 -11.36
CA PRO A 118 11.15 -9.74 -10.50
C PRO A 118 11.23 -8.65 -9.43
N LEU A 119 10.04 -8.15 -9.02
CA LEU A 119 9.91 -7.14 -7.98
C LEU A 119 8.94 -7.63 -6.91
N TYR A 120 9.27 -7.40 -5.63
CA TYR A 120 8.35 -7.63 -4.52
C TYR A 120 7.25 -6.56 -4.51
N ALA A 121 6.00 -6.93 -4.71
CA ALA A 121 4.87 -6.02 -4.47
C ALA A 121 4.42 -6.14 -3.00
N GLN A 122 4.20 -5.02 -2.35
CA GLN A 122 3.70 -4.98 -0.98
C GLN A 122 2.30 -5.62 -0.87
N ASP A 123 2.02 -6.35 0.20
CA ASP A 123 0.79 -7.15 0.36
C ASP A 123 -0.50 -6.35 0.21
N ARG A 124 -0.51 -5.08 0.66
CA ARG A 124 -1.66 -4.18 0.49
C ARG A 124 -1.66 -3.41 -0.84
N GLY A 125 -0.71 -3.72 -1.73
CA GLY A 125 -0.59 -3.07 -3.02
C GLY A 125 -0.43 -1.56 -2.90
N VAL A 126 -1.10 -0.80 -3.80
CA VAL A 126 -1.01 0.68 -3.80
C VAL A 126 -1.48 1.36 -2.51
N LEU A 127 -2.20 0.64 -1.65
CA LEU A 127 -2.61 1.15 -0.32
C LEU A 127 -1.49 1.07 0.73
N ALA A 128 -0.40 0.35 0.44
CA ALA A 128 0.80 0.32 1.27
C ALA A 128 1.91 1.18 0.67
N ARG A 129 2.12 1.08 -0.65
CA ARG A 129 3.13 1.84 -1.40
C ARG A 129 2.55 2.28 -2.74
N ALA A 130 2.47 3.59 -2.96
CA ALA A 130 1.88 4.18 -4.17
C ALA A 130 2.84 4.10 -5.37
N GLY A 131 3.33 2.88 -5.71
CA GLY A 131 4.29 2.62 -6.77
C GLY A 131 3.73 1.78 -7.91
N HIS A 132 4.39 1.82 -9.07
CA HIS A 132 4.03 1.05 -10.27
C HIS A 132 4.06 -0.47 -10.02
N THR A 133 5.00 -0.96 -9.20
CA THR A 133 5.10 -2.36 -8.77
C THR A 133 3.81 -2.85 -8.15
N GLU A 134 3.30 -2.11 -7.17
CA GLU A 134 2.06 -2.40 -6.46
C GLU A 134 0.84 -2.24 -7.37
N ALA A 135 0.80 -1.17 -8.16
CA ALA A 135 -0.28 -0.91 -9.12
C ALA A 135 -0.43 -2.06 -10.13
N ALA A 136 0.68 -2.59 -10.62
CA ALA A 136 0.70 -3.70 -11.57
C ALA A 136 0.05 -4.98 -11.01
N VAL A 137 0.41 -5.36 -9.79
CA VAL A 137 -0.15 -6.54 -9.10
C VAL A 137 -1.62 -6.31 -8.73
N ASP A 138 -1.98 -5.11 -8.29
CA ASP A 138 -3.37 -4.75 -7.97
C ASP A 138 -4.27 -4.80 -9.19
N LEU A 139 -3.83 -4.30 -10.33
CA LEU A 139 -4.58 -4.36 -11.59
C LEU A 139 -4.82 -5.81 -12.04
N ALA A 140 -3.80 -6.68 -11.91
CA ALA A 140 -3.96 -8.11 -12.19
C ALA A 140 -5.00 -8.74 -11.25
N ARG A 141 -4.91 -8.46 -9.95
CA ARG A 141 -5.84 -8.96 -8.91
C ARG A 141 -7.27 -8.46 -9.17
N LEU A 142 -7.48 -7.17 -9.42
CA LEU A 142 -8.78 -6.57 -9.73
C LEU A 142 -9.38 -7.11 -11.05
N ALA A 143 -8.52 -7.50 -11.98
CA ALA A 143 -8.94 -8.19 -13.20
C ALA A 143 -9.33 -9.66 -12.97
N GLY A 144 -9.13 -10.21 -11.77
CA GLY A 144 -9.41 -11.62 -11.45
C GLY A 144 -8.39 -12.58 -12.06
N MET A 145 -7.15 -12.11 -12.24
CA MET A 145 -6.02 -12.85 -12.81
C MET A 145 -5.00 -13.19 -11.73
N GLN A 146 -4.00 -13.99 -12.07
CA GLN A 146 -2.89 -14.24 -11.16
C GLN A 146 -2.23 -12.90 -10.75
N PRO A 147 -1.93 -12.69 -9.45
CA PRO A 147 -1.42 -11.42 -8.95
C PRO A 147 0.06 -11.23 -9.31
N ALA A 148 0.32 -11.18 -10.60
CA ALA A 148 1.61 -10.97 -11.23
C ALA A 148 1.42 -10.18 -12.52
N ALA A 149 2.36 -9.31 -12.82
CA ALA A 149 2.31 -8.46 -14.02
C ALA A 149 3.70 -8.33 -14.65
N CYS A 150 3.78 -7.67 -15.79
CA CYS A 150 5.02 -7.09 -16.29
C CYS A 150 4.84 -5.60 -16.48
N LEU A 151 5.92 -4.86 -16.31
CA LEU A 151 5.99 -3.43 -16.52
C LEU A 151 7.32 -3.01 -17.16
N ILE A 152 7.28 -1.84 -17.78
CA ILE A 152 8.46 -1.17 -18.31
C ILE A 152 8.18 0.33 -18.35
N GLU A 153 9.13 1.15 -17.94
CA GLU A 153 9.02 2.61 -17.97
C GLU A 153 9.03 3.12 -19.41
N ILE A 154 8.34 4.25 -19.65
CA ILE A 154 8.23 4.88 -20.97
C ILE A 154 9.22 6.06 -21.05
N LEU A 155 10.18 5.93 -21.96
CA LEU A 155 11.16 6.95 -22.28
C LEU A 155 10.82 7.64 -23.61
N ASN A 156 11.17 8.91 -23.73
CA ASN A 156 11.18 9.65 -24.99
C ASN A 156 12.24 9.11 -25.95
N GLU A 157 12.19 9.55 -27.22
CA GLU A 157 13.16 9.12 -28.24
C GLU A 157 14.59 9.58 -27.95
N ASP A 158 14.75 10.66 -27.23
CA ASP A 158 16.04 11.20 -26.79
C ASP A 158 16.60 10.53 -25.53
N GLY A 159 15.86 9.53 -24.96
CA GLY A 159 16.25 8.80 -23.76
C GLY A 159 15.87 9.48 -22.45
N THR A 160 15.22 10.63 -22.47
CA THR A 160 14.65 11.24 -21.25
C THR A 160 13.35 10.55 -20.84
N MET A 161 12.96 10.65 -19.56
CA MET A 161 11.69 10.09 -19.09
C MET A 161 10.50 10.82 -19.70
N ALA A 162 9.54 10.07 -20.23
CA ALA A 162 8.27 10.64 -20.70
C ALA A 162 7.44 11.13 -19.50
N ARG A 163 6.85 12.30 -19.62
CA ARG A 163 5.97 12.91 -18.62
C ARG A 163 4.54 12.99 -19.18
N MET A 164 3.58 13.42 -18.36
CA MET A 164 2.15 13.37 -18.71
C MET A 164 1.83 13.83 -20.15
N PRO A 165 2.34 14.97 -20.67
CA PRO A 165 2.04 15.38 -22.04
C PRO A 165 2.49 14.38 -23.11
N GLN A 166 3.70 13.78 -22.94
CA GLN A 166 4.24 12.78 -23.86
C GLN A 166 3.51 11.44 -23.70
N LEU A 167 3.17 11.06 -22.46
CA LEU A 167 2.42 9.84 -22.14
C LEU A 167 1.01 9.88 -22.74
N GLN A 168 0.33 11.03 -22.71
CA GLN A 168 -0.97 11.22 -23.36
C GLN A 168 -0.86 11.04 -24.88
N ALA A 169 0.10 11.69 -25.51
CA ALA A 169 0.34 11.57 -26.97
C ALA A 169 0.71 10.11 -27.36
N PHE A 170 1.51 9.44 -26.51
CA PHE A 170 1.85 8.03 -26.69
C PHE A 170 0.60 7.13 -26.60
N ALA A 171 -0.20 7.29 -25.54
CA ALA A 171 -1.38 6.48 -25.32
C ALA A 171 -2.44 6.67 -26.44
N GLU A 172 -2.65 7.91 -26.90
CA GLU A 172 -3.53 8.21 -28.03
C GLU A 172 -3.05 7.53 -29.32
N ARG A 173 -1.74 7.61 -29.61
CA ARG A 173 -1.16 6.99 -30.80
C ARG A 173 -1.30 5.46 -30.81
N GLU A 174 -1.10 4.83 -29.66
CA GLU A 174 -1.15 3.36 -29.52
C GLU A 174 -2.54 2.84 -29.15
N GLY A 175 -3.54 3.71 -28.94
CA GLY A 175 -4.90 3.34 -28.54
C GLY A 175 -4.99 2.74 -27.14
N LEU A 176 -4.16 3.21 -26.21
CA LEU A 176 -4.09 2.73 -24.83
C LEU A 176 -4.79 3.68 -23.86
N HIS A 177 -5.28 3.14 -22.76
CA HIS A 177 -5.81 3.94 -21.66
C HIS A 177 -4.72 4.32 -20.66
N ILE A 178 -4.86 5.52 -20.10
CA ILE A 178 -4.02 6.00 -18.98
C ILE A 178 -4.85 5.95 -17.70
N ILE A 179 -4.25 5.47 -16.63
CA ILE A 179 -4.77 5.57 -15.28
C ILE A 179 -3.70 6.15 -14.35
N THR A 180 -4.14 6.79 -13.26
CA THR A 180 -3.22 7.25 -12.22
C THR A 180 -3.23 6.28 -11.04
N ILE A 181 -2.10 6.14 -10.35
CA ILE A 181 -2.04 5.37 -9.09
C ILE A 181 -2.98 5.99 -8.05
N LYS A 182 -3.13 7.32 -8.05
CA LYS A 182 -4.07 8.04 -7.19
C LYS A 182 -5.52 7.61 -7.41
N ASP A 183 -5.95 7.47 -8.67
CA ASP A 183 -7.31 6.99 -9.00
C ASP A 183 -7.48 5.52 -8.62
N LEU A 184 -6.45 4.69 -8.80
CA LEU A 184 -6.46 3.30 -8.37
C LEU A 184 -6.60 3.17 -6.86
N ILE A 185 -5.89 3.99 -6.08
CA ILE A 185 -6.03 4.07 -4.62
C ILE A 185 -7.47 4.45 -4.26
N ALA A 186 -8.01 5.51 -4.86
CA ALA A 186 -9.38 5.97 -4.60
C ALA A 186 -10.42 4.88 -4.95
N TYR A 187 -10.23 4.18 -6.05
CA TYR A 187 -11.08 3.06 -6.46
C TYR A 187 -11.04 1.93 -5.43
N ARG A 188 -9.86 1.49 -4.99
CA ARG A 188 -9.69 0.41 -4.02
C ARG A 188 -10.29 0.79 -2.66
N LEU A 189 -10.04 2.00 -2.18
CA LEU A 189 -10.64 2.52 -0.93
C LEU A 189 -12.18 2.56 -0.99
N LYS A 190 -12.74 2.76 -2.18
CA LYS A 190 -14.19 2.80 -2.40
C LYS A 190 -14.82 1.42 -2.55
N THR A 191 -14.12 0.44 -3.08
CA THR A 191 -14.69 -0.87 -3.46
C THR A 191 -14.29 -2.02 -2.54
N GLU A 192 -13.21 -1.87 -1.79
CA GLU A 192 -12.69 -2.91 -0.91
C GLU A 192 -12.97 -2.60 0.56
N CYS A 193 -13.47 -3.58 1.31
CA CYS A 193 -13.54 -3.53 2.76
C CYS A 193 -12.32 -4.27 3.35
N LEU A 194 -11.32 -3.49 3.79
CA LEU A 194 -10.06 -4.01 4.35
C LEU A 194 -10.14 -4.34 5.84
N VAL A 195 -11.30 -4.10 6.45
CA VAL A 195 -11.54 -4.38 7.86
C VAL A 195 -12.74 -5.31 8.04
N GLU A 196 -12.73 -6.09 9.10
CA GLU A 196 -13.83 -6.92 9.55
C GLU A 196 -14.42 -6.28 10.80
N LYS A 197 -15.74 -6.06 10.81
CA LYS A 197 -16.46 -5.51 11.96
C LYS A 197 -16.80 -6.64 12.92
N GLY A 198 -16.49 -6.49 14.21
CA GLY A 198 -16.87 -7.40 15.28
C GLY A 198 -18.21 -7.03 15.93
N GLU A 199 -18.50 -7.70 17.05
CA GLU A 199 -19.73 -7.50 17.82
C GLU A 199 -19.75 -6.14 18.51
N GLU A 200 -20.93 -5.53 18.56
CA GLU A 200 -21.17 -4.28 19.28
C GLU A 200 -21.55 -4.56 20.72
N VAL A 201 -20.94 -3.85 21.67
CA VAL A 201 -21.23 -3.97 23.08
C VAL A 201 -21.39 -2.62 23.74
N ASP A 202 -22.14 -2.60 24.85
CA ASP A 202 -22.26 -1.44 25.71
C ASP A 202 -21.00 -1.24 26.55
N MET A 203 -20.50 0.00 26.61
CA MET A 203 -19.21 0.33 27.28
C MET A 203 -19.36 1.55 28.20
N PRO A 204 -19.77 1.36 29.45
CA PRO A 204 -19.73 2.40 30.46
C PRO A 204 -18.28 2.71 30.85
N THR A 205 -17.92 3.98 30.86
CA THR A 205 -16.60 4.47 31.29
C THR A 205 -16.76 5.66 32.24
N GLU A 206 -15.67 6.03 32.93
CA GLU A 206 -15.66 7.25 33.78
C GLU A 206 -15.76 8.55 32.96
N TYR A 207 -15.57 8.48 31.61
CA TYR A 207 -15.59 9.62 30.69
C TYR A 207 -16.90 9.73 29.92
N GLY A 208 -17.79 8.77 30.07
CA GLY A 208 -19.07 8.69 29.39
C GLY A 208 -19.51 7.26 29.09
N HIS A 209 -20.68 7.15 28.50
CA HIS A 209 -21.31 5.89 28.14
C HIS A 209 -21.33 5.74 26.60
N PHE A 210 -20.64 4.73 26.08
CA PHE A 210 -20.42 4.52 24.66
C PHE A 210 -20.86 3.12 24.23
N ARG A 211 -21.09 2.93 22.94
CA ARG A 211 -21.12 1.63 22.27
C ARG A 211 -19.72 1.36 21.74
N LEU A 212 -19.18 0.19 21.98
CA LEU A 212 -17.85 -0.24 21.50
C LEU A 212 -18.01 -1.23 20.38
N ILE A 213 -17.33 -0.98 19.26
CA ILE A 213 -17.24 -1.91 18.12
C ILE A 213 -15.77 -2.16 17.82
N PRO A 214 -15.27 -3.41 17.90
CA PRO A 214 -13.95 -3.75 17.43
C PRO A 214 -13.93 -3.96 15.91
N PHE A 215 -12.80 -3.63 15.29
CA PHE A 215 -12.52 -3.86 13.88
C PHE A 215 -11.19 -4.57 13.73
N ARG A 216 -11.14 -5.64 12.94
CA ARG A 216 -9.90 -6.34 12.60
C ARG A 216 -9.45 -5.94 11.20
N GLN A 217 -8.23 -5.46 11.07
CA GLN A 217 -7.61 -5.20 9.77
C GLN A 217 -7.22 -6.53 9.11
N LYS A 218 -7.75 -6.82 7.92
CA LYS A 218 -7.58 -8.12 7.24
C LYS A 218 -6.13 -8.39 6.80
N SER A 219 -5.34 -7.36 6.58
CA SER A 219 -3.99 -7.48 6.04
C SER A 219 -2.93 -7.91 7.06
N ASN A 220 -3.11 -7.53 8.34
CA ASN A 220 -2.10 -7.76 9.39
C ASN A 220 -2.69 -8.27 10.70
N GLY A 221 -4.02 -8.45 10.77
CA GLY A 221 -4.73 -8.93 11.95
C GLY A 221 -4.80 -7.92 13.12
N LEU A 222 -4.34 -6.69 12.94
CA LEU A 222 -4.44 -5.66 14.00
C LEU A 222 -5.89 -5.33 14.29
N GLU A 223 -6.19 -5.16 15.57
CA GLU A 223 -7.53 -4.85 16.07
C GLU A 223 -7.61 -3.38 16.48
N HIS A 224 -8.64 -2.69 16.00
CA HIS A 224 -8.94 -1.30 16.26
C HIS A 224 -10.29 -1.20 16.95
N ILE A 225 -10.57 -0.10 17.63
CA ILE A 225 -11.81 0.08 18.38
C ILE A 225 -12.47 1.39 17.99
N ALA A 226 -13.77 1.34 17.73
CA ALA A 226 -14.61 2.54 17.68
C ALA A 226 -15.47 2.64 18.94
N LEU A 227 -15.38 3.76 19.66
CA LEU A 227 -16.31 4.14 20.73
C LEU A 227 -17.32 5.14 20.14
N ILE A 228 -18.59 4.79 20.18
CA ILE A 228 -19.67 5.51 19.50
C ILE A 228 -20.66 6.04 20.53
N LYS A 229 -21.04 7.30 20.39
CA LYS A 229 -22.10 7.95 21.18
C LYS A 229 -23.20 8.47 20.27
N GLY A 230 -24.45 8.20 20.63
CA GLY A 230 -25.62 8.70 19.92
C GLY A 230 -25.86 8.06 18.55
N GLU A 231 -26.81 8.67 17.82
CA GLU A 231 -27.18 8.31 16.45
C GLU A 231 -27.19 9.57 15.58
N TRP A 232 -27.05 9.41 14.27
CA TRP A 232 -27.01 10.53 13.33
C TRP A 232 -27.52 10.13 11.95
N GLU A 233 -28.02 11.13 11.21
CA GLU A 233 -28.35 10.98 9.81
C GLU A 233 -27.15 11.20 8.89
N ALA A 234 -27.26 10.81 7.61
CA ALA A 234 -26.15 10.80 6.67
C ALA A 234 -25.42 12.16 6.50
N ASP A 235 -26.16 13.27 6.63
CA ASP A 235 -25.64 14.64 6.46
C ASP A 235 -25.33 15.35 7.78
N ASP A 236 -25.50 14.67 8.91
CA ASP A 236 -25.24 15.26 10.22
C ASP A 236 -23.74 15.46 10.44
N PRO A 237 -23.33 16.62 11.01
CA PRO A 237 -21.97 16.79 11.49
C PRO A 237 -21.74 15.93 12.74
N VAL A 238 -20.71 15.10 12.69
CA VAL A 238 -20.34 14.19 13.78
C VAL A 238 -18.95 14.52 14.29
N LEU A 239 -18.77 14.65 15.61
CA LEU A 239 -17.46 14.80 16.20
C LEU A 239 -16.69 13.49 16.08
N VAL A 240 -15.49 13.54 15.50
CA VAL A 240 -14.62 12.37 15.36
C VAL A 240 -13.24 12.67 15.92
N ARG A 241 -12.77 11.80 16.80
CA ARG A 241 -11.36 11.75 17.19
C ARG A 241 -10.73 10.45 16.67
N VAL A 242 -9.77 10.58 15.78
CA VAL A 242 -8.86 9.47 15.45
C VAL A 242 -7.67 9.54 16.41
N HIS A 243 -7.50 8.48 17.20
CA HIS A 243 -6.46 8.36 18.22
C HIS A 243 -5.60 7.14 17.94
N SER A 244 -4.30 7.33 17.76
CA SER A 244 -3.34 6.22 17.69
C SER A 244 -2.95 5.79 19.09
N SER A 245 -2.94 4.50 19.36
CA SER A 245 -2.62 3.94 20.66
C SER A 245 -1.28 4.44 21.21
N CYS A 246 -1.28 4.72 22.49
CA CYS A 246 -0.10 5.14 23.24
C CYS A 246 -0.13 4.48 24.63
N MET A 247 0.35 3.26 24.73
CA MET A 247 0.29 2.49 26.00
C MET A 247 0.82 3.28 27.19
N THR A 248 1.90 4.01 27.01
CA THR A 248 2.52 4.78 28.09
C THR A 248 1.65 5.97 28.53
N GLY A 249 1.03 6.68 27.59
CA GLY A 249 0.16 7.83 27.91
C GLY A 249 -1.25 7.42 28.27
N ASP A 250 -1.85 6.50 27.48
CA ASP A 250 -3.28 6.16 27.62
C ASP A 250 -3.55 5.29 28.87
N ILE A 251 -2.60 4.37 29.22
CA ILE A 251 -2.78 3.42 30.33
C ILE A 251 -2.01 3.86 31.57
N PHE A 252 -0.75 4.25 31.41
CA PHE A 252 0.14 4.53 32.56
C PHE A 252 0.22 6.01 32.92
N GLY A 253 -0.45 6.91 32.17
CA GLY A 253 -0.47 8.35 32.47
C GLY A 253 0.93 8.98 32.38
N SER A 254 1.76 8.55 31.44
CA SER A 254 3.11 9.08 31.26
C SER A 254 3.08 10.57 30.93
N GLU A 255 3.87 11.36 31.65
CA GLU A 255 4.08 12.80 31.42
C GLU A 255 5.00 13.11 30.22
N ARG A 256 5.53 12.08 29.53
CA ARG A 256 6.33 12.25 28.31
C ARG A 256 5.48 12.63 27.07
N CYS A 257 4.17 12.50 27.15
CA CYS A 257 3.22 12.88 26.08
C CYS A 257 1.87 13.25 26.70
N ASP A 258 1.04 13.90 25.91
CA ASP A 258 -0.33 14.31 26.26
C ASP A 258 -1.43 13.35 25.69
N CYS A 259 -1.03 12.15 25.23
CA CYS A 259 -1.93 11.22 24.52
C CYS A 259 -3.16 10.84 25.37
N GLY A 260 -2.95 10.40 26.63
CA GLY A 260 -4.04 10.02 27.52
C GLY A 260 -4.97 11.20 27.82
N GLU A 261 -4.42 12.40 28.05
CA GLU A 261 -5.22 13.61 28.27
C GLU A 261 -6.07 13.94 27.04
N GLN A 262 -5.50 13.86 25.83
CA GLN A 262 -6.21 14.07 24.57
C GLN A 262 -7.34 13.05 24.36
N LEU A 263 -7.10 11.77 24.64
CA LEU A 263 -8.10 10.70 24.56
C LEU A 263 -9.28 10.99 25.51
N HIS A 264 -8.99 11.20 26.80
CA HIS A 264 -10.01 11.45 27.82
C HIS A 264 -10.80 12.75 27.57
N LYS A 265 -10.12 13.79 27.07
CA LYS A 265 -10.76 15.05 26.67
C LYS A 265 -11.73 14.84 25.50
N ALA A 266 -11.31 14.08 24.48
CA ALA A 266 -12.18 13.76 23.34
C ALA A 266 -13.42 12.97 23.78
N MET A 267 -13.26 11.95 24.63
CA MET A 267 -14.38 11.18 25.19
C MET A 267 -15.39 12.08 25.93
N ARG A 268 -14.90 12.96 26.83
CA ARG A 268 -15.78 13.91 27.55
C ARG A 268 -16.48 14.89 26.63
N MET A 269 -15.82 15.36 25.57
CA MET A 269 -16.42 16.27 24.59
C MET A 269 -17.54 15.58 23.81
N ILE A 270 -17.32 14.33 23.36
CA ILE A 270 -18.31 13.54 22.64
C ILE A 270 -19.50 13.18 23.58
N GLU A 271 -19.23 12.85 24.85
CA GLU A 271 -20.27 12.61 25.85
C GLU A 271 -21.17 13.86 26.03
N LYS A 272 -20.54 15.05 26.15
CA LYS A 272 -21.25 16.33 26.30
C LYS A 272 -22.07 16.70 25.04
N GLU A 273 -21.52 16.44 23.86
CA GLU A 273 -22.19 16.68 22.57
C GLU A 273 -23.39 15.73 22.36
N GLY A 274 -23.35 14.57 22.98
CA GLY A 274 -24.35 13.52 22.85
C GLY A 274 -24.25 12.69 21.56
N LYS A 275 -23.35 13.04 20.62
CA LYS A 275 -23.07 12.27 19.42
C LYS A 275 -21.60 12.41 18.96
N GLY A 276 -20.99 11.30 18.55
CA GLY A 276 -19.62 11.29 18.05
C GLY A 276 -18.96 9.93 18.09
N VAL A 277 -17.71 9.89 17.60
CA VAL A 277 -16.88 8.68 17.50
C VAL A 277 -15.48 8.97 18.01
N VAL A 278 -14.98 8.13 18.89
CA VAL A 278 -13.52 7.97 19.11
C VAL A 278 -13.10 6.72 18.36
N LEU A 279 -12.25 6.88 17.36
CA LEU A 279 -11.61 5.76 16.67
C LEU A 279 -10.22 5.55 17.24
N TYR A 280 -10.04 4.48 18.00
CA TYR A 280 -8.79 4.11 18.63
C TYR A 280 -8.05 3.11 17.73
N LEU A 281 -6.97 3.55 17.08
CA LEU A 281 -6.16 2.76 16.17
C LEU A 281 -4.98 2.15 16.91
N ASN A 282 -4.81 0.84 16.79
CA ASN A 282 -3.67 0.12 17.34
C ASN A 282 -2.41 0.35 16.47
N GLN A 283 -1.80 1.54 16.66
CA GLN A 283 -0.62 2.03 15.92
C GLN A 283 0.35 2.70 16.88
N GLU A 284 0.87 1.90 17.84
CA GLU A 284 1.77 2.36 18.89
C GLU A 284 3.02 3.06 18.33
N GLY A 285 3.44 4.15 18.99
CA GLY A 285 4.66 4.86 18.63
C GLY A 285 4.62 5.51 17.24
N ARG A 286 3.48 5.99 16.77
CA ARG A 286 3.28 6.46 15.37
C ARG A 286 3.49 5.36 14.32
N GLY A 287 3.15 4.11 14.67
CA GLY A 287 3.27 2.96 13.77
C GLY A 287 4.54 2.13 13.94
N ILE A 288 5.58 2.64 14.61
CA ILE A 288 6.87 1.92 14.81
C ILE A 288 6.82 0.83 15.87
N GLY A 289 5.75 0.78 16.66
CA GLY A 289 5.58 -0.18 17.74
C GLY A 289 6.21 0.21 19.07
N LEU A 290 5.84 -0.52 20.13
CA LEU A 290 6.25 -0.19 21.50
C LEU A 290 7.77 -0.27 21.70
N MET A 291 8.43 -1.30 21.20
CA MET A 291 9.87 -1.49 21.39
C MET A 291 10.69 -0.36 20.79
N ALA A 292 10.40 0.00 19.53
CA ALA A 292 11.07 1.11 18.86
C ALA A 292 10.76 2.47 19.52
N LYS A 293 9.51 2.67 19.98
CA LYS A 293 9.13 3.85 20.75
C LYS A 293 9.96 4.00 22.04
N ILE A 294 10.19 2.91 22.79
CA ILE A 294 11.02 2.97 24.01
C ILE A 294 12.48 3.26 23.66
N ALA A 295 13.00 2.72 22.54
CA ALA A 295 14.33 3.08 22.04
C ALA A 295 14.41 4.57 21.64
N ALA A 296 13.36 5.11 21.00
CA ALA A 296 13.26 6.54 20.70
C ALA A 296 13.24 7.41 21.98
N TYR A 297 12.57 6.97 23.03
CA TYR A 297 12.62 7.64 24.33
C TYR A 297 14.04 7.71 24.90
N LYS A 298 14.85 6.67 24.69
CA LYS A 298 16.26 6.66 25.11
C LYS A 298 17.08 7.70 24.35
N LEU A 299 16.87 7.81 23.03
CA LEU A 299 17.52 8.84 22.22
C LEU A 299 17.07 10.26 22.61
N GLN A 300 15.80 10.44 22.97
CA GLN A 300 15.31 11.73 23.50
C GLN A 300 15.98 12.13 24.82
N GLU A 301 16.33 11.19 25.70
CA GLU A 301 17.14 11.45 26.90
C GLU A 301 18.57 11.93 26.55
N GLU A 302 19.04 11.60 25.34
CA GLU A 302 20.33 12.02 24.78
C GLU A 302 20.25 13.34 24.01
N GLY A 303 19.02 13.93 23.89
CA GLY A 303 18.79 15.26 23.30
C GLY A 303 18.20 15.27 21.88
N TYR A 304 17.84 14.11 21.31
CA TYR A 304 17.11 14.06 20.03
C TYR A 304 15.66 14.51 20.21
N ASP A 305 15.07 15.12 19.18
CA ASP A 305 13.64 15.30 19.16
C ASP A 305 12.92 14.00 18.73
N THR A 306 11.57 14.00 18.75
CA THR A 306 10.78 12.80 18.44
C THR A 306 10.96 12.35 16.99
N VAL A 307 11.11 13.27 16.04
CA VAL A 307 11.25 12.98 14.61
C VAL A 307 12.65 12.46 14.34
N ASP A 308 13.66 13.17 14.83
CA ASP A 308 15.07 12.79 14.68
C ASP A 308 15.37 11.42 15.32
N ALA A 309 14.76 11.12 16.47
CA ALA A 309 14.89 9.81 17.11
C ALA A 309 14.33 8.67 16.23
N ASN A 310 13.16 8.87 15.59
CA ASN A 310 12.60 7.87 14.68
C ASN A 310 13.51 7.66 13.44
N VAL A 311 13.95 8.73 12.81
CA VAL A 311 14.87 8.67 11.66
C VAL A 311 16.18 7.99 12.02
N HIS A 312 16.74 8.28 13.21
CA HIS A 312 17.96 7.62 13.72
C HIS A 312 17.79 6.10 13.88
N LEU A 313 16.58 5.65 14.22
CA LEU A 313 16.22 4.23 14.32
C LEU A 313 15.88 3.58 12.97
N GLY A 314 15.92 4.32 11.86
CA GLY A 314 15.66 3.82 10.52
C GLY A 314 14.17 3.79 10.13
N TYR A 315 13.33 4.56 10.83
CA TYR A 315 11.89 4.70 10.53
C TYR A 315 11.60 6.05 9.88
N ASP A 316 10.49 6.10 9.15
CA ASP A 316 9.94 7.38 8.69
C ASP A 316 9.46 8.25 9.87
N PRO A 317 9.36 9.57 9.71
CA PRO A 317 8.82 10.47 10.73
C PRO A 317 7.43 10.11 11.23
N ASP A 318 6.63 9.48 10.38
CA ASP A 318 5.27 9.03 10.68
C ASP A 318 4.90 7.78 9.85
N GLU A 319 4.90 6.60 10.48
CA GLU A 319 4.56 5.30 9.89
C GLU A 319 3.07 4.94 10.04
N ARG A 320 2.22 5.90 10.46
CA ARG A 320 0.80 5.61 10.69
C ARG A 320 0.04 5.39 9.39
N ASP A 321 -0.80 4.37 9.39
CA ASP A 321 -1.77 4.09 8.32
C ASP A 321 -3.11 4.76 8.65
N TYR A 322 -3.38 5.87 8.00
CA TYR A 322 -4.67 6.57 8.12
C TYR A 322 -5.76 5.95 7.22
N GLY A 323 -5.39 5.13 6.24
CA GLY A 323 -6.32 4.48 5.32
C GLY A 323 -7.29 3.53 6.03
N VAL A 324 -6.80 2.77 7.04
CA VAL A 324 -7.65 1.90 7.86
C VAL A 324 -8.68 2.71 8.65
N GLY A 325 -8.26 3.85 9.20
CA GLY A 325 -9.17 4.76 9.92
C GLY A 325 -10.26 5.32 9.01
N ALA A 326 -9.89 5.74 7.79
CA ALA A 326 -10.83 6.22 6.80
C ALA A 326 -11.83 5.12 6.37
N GLN A 327 -11.40 3.87 6.26
CA GLN A 327 -12.28 2.75 5.95
C GLN A 327 -13.25 2.41 7.08
N ILE A 328 -12.79 2.38 8.34
CA ILE A 328 -13.67 2.15 9.51
C ILE A 328 -14.74 3.24 9.59
N LEU A 329 -14.36 4.49 9.34
CA LEU A 329 -15.29 5.63 9.37
C LEU A 329 -16.15 5.72 8.09
N GLY A 330 -15.71 5.11 6.98
CA GLY A 330 -16.37 5.23 5.68
C GLY A 330 -17.65 4.42 5.53
N PRO A 331 -18.43 4.69 4.46
CA PRO A 331 -19.75 4.08 4.25
C PRO A 331 -19.72 2.57 4.04
N HIS A 332 -18.61 2.01 3.59
CA HIS A 332 -18.50 0.56 3.30
C HIS A 332 -18.35 -0.32 4.54
N CYS A 333 -17.81 0.22 5.64
CA CYS A 333 -17.67 -0.50 6.91
C CYS A 333 -18.72 -0.07 7.96
N GLY A 334 -19.59 0.87 7.62
CA GLY A 334 -20.88 1.07 8.28
C GLY A 334 -20.93 1.98 9.49
N LEU A 335 -19.91 2.83 9.75
CA LEU A 335 -20.02 3.79 10.85
C LEU A 335 -20.57 5.14 10.42
N LEU A 336 -20.19 5.66 9.25
CA LEU A 336 -20.60 7.00 8.79
C LEU A 336 -20.94 6.97 7.30
N ALA A 337 -22.12 7.43 6.93
CA ALA A 337 -22.52 7.50 5.52
C ALA A 337 -21.80 8.64 4.75
N ASN A 338 -21.54 9.78 5.42
CA ASN A 338 -20.75 10.91 4.89
C ASN A 338 -19.99 11.57 6.05
N ILE A 339 -18.66 11.69 5.93
CA ILE A 339 -17.82 12.28 6.97
C ILE A 339 -17.58 13.75 6.66
N ARG A 340 -18.06 14.65 7.53
CA ARG A 340 -17.41 15.96 7.73
C ARG A 340 -16.53 15.86 8.98
N LEU A 341 -15.22 15.60 8.77
CA LEU A 341 -14.26 15.56 9.86
C LEU A 341 -14.16 16.93 10.54
N CYS A 342 -14.60 17.01 11.78
CA CYS A 342 -14.26 18.10 12.68
C CYS A 342 -13.05 17.63 13.49
N THR A 343 -11.81 17.98 13.09
CA THR A 343 -10.61 17.64 13.85
C THR A 343 -10.55 18.48 15.11
N LEU A 344 -10.57 17.82 16.28
CA LEU A 344 -10.13 18.42 17.53
C LEU A 344 -8.60 18.56 17.47
N LYS A 345 -8.12 19.81 17.39
CA LYS A 345 -6.72 20.16 17.62
C LYS A 345 -6.43 20.14 19.12
#